data_45e61b5c8e371c513a812ef78b3a7729
#
_entry.id   45e61b5c8e371c513a812ef78b3a7729
#
_cell.length_a   1.000
_cell.length_b   1.000
_cell.length_c   1.000
_cell.angle_alpha   90.00
_cell.angle_beta   90.00
_cell.angle_gamma   90.00
#
_symmetry.space_group_name_H-M   'P 1'
#
loop_
_entity.id
_entity.type
_entity.pdbx_description
1 polymer ?
#
loop_
_entity_poly.entity_id
_entity_poly.type
_entity_poly.pdbx_seq_one_letter_code
_entity_poly.pdbx_strand_id
1 'polypeptide(L)'
;MQDFTNLLVWQKAHACTIAIYQVTKHFPSEEKFGLIGQIRRASISIESNLAEGCGKNSDREFARFVSIAQGSAFEVRCQLILARDLNYISGEIFQSLQQQILEINRMLNALYQKLIANS
;
A
#
# COMPACT_ATOMS: atom_id res chain seq x y z
N MET A 1 12.59 -15.80 -12.19
CA MET A 1 12.30 -14.57 -11.44
C MET A 1 11.35 -13.67 -12.23
N GLN A 2 10.33 -13.19 -11.58
CA GLN A 2 9.31 -12.34 -12.20
C GLN A 2 9.70 -10.87 -12.07
N ASP A 3 9.44 -10.09 -13.14
CA ASP A 3 9.59 -8.65 -13.07
C ASP A 3 8.39 -8.09 -12.27
N PHE A 4 8.67 -7.41 -11.18
CA PHE A 4 7.59 -6.89 -10.31
C PHE A 4 6.69 -5.89 -11.02
N THR A 5 7.20 -5.18 -12.03
CA THR A 5 6.38 -4.21 -12.77
C THR A 5 5.25 -4.89 -13.56
N ASN A 6 5.31 -6.20 -13.76
CA ASN A 6 4.26 -6.97 -14.40
C ASN A 6 3.23 -7.52 -13.41
N LEU A 7 3.47 -7.39 -12.11
CA LEU A 7 2.50 -7.78 -11.10
C LEU A 7 1.37 -6.76 -11.03
N LEU A 8 0.14 -7.23 -11.25
CA LEU A 8 -1.00 -6.32 -11.20
C LEU A 8 -1.13 -5.61 -9.86
N VAL A 9 -0.91 -6.34 -8.75
CA VAL A 9 -1.00 -5.74 -7.41
C VAL A 9 0.08 -4.68 -7.20
N TRP A 10 1.26 -4.86 -7.79
CA TRP A 10 2.30 -3.82 -7.72
C TRP A 10 1.86 -2.56 -8.47
N GLN A 11 1.28 -2.75 -9.67
CA GLN A 11 0.80 -1.62 -10.47
C GLN A 11 -0.29 -0.84 -9.73
N LYS A 12 -1.20 -1.53 -9.07
CA LYS A 12 -2.26 -0.88 -8.28
C LYS A 12 -1.71 -0.19 -7.04
N ALA A 13 -0.76 -0.81 -6.35
CA ALA A 13 -0.11 -0.19 -5.21
C ALA A 13 0.64 1.07 -5.61
N HIS A 14 1.35 1.02 -6.73
CA HIS A 14 2.08 2.17 -7.25
C HIS A 14 1.14 3.33 -7.61
N ALA A 15 0.04 3.04 -8.31
CA ALA A 15 -0.96 4.04 -8.64
C ALA A 15 -1.58 4.67 -7.39
N CYS A 16 -1.85 3.85 -6.37
CA CYS A 16 -2.38 4.33 -5.09
C CYS A 16 -1.37 5.26 -4.38
N THR A 17 -0.09 4.90 -4.40
CA THR A 17 0.97 5.74 -3.82
C THR A 17 0.99 7.12 -4.49
N ILE A 18 0.92 7.15 -5.82
CA ILE A 18 0.89 8.42 -6.57
C ILE A 18 -0.32 9.25 -6.15
N ALA A 19 -1.50 8.62 -6.05
CA ALA A 19 -2.72 9.31 -5.63
C ALA A 19 -2.57 9.87 -4.21
N ILE A 20 -1.97 9.13 -3.30
CA ILE A 20 -1.72 9.58 -1.92
C ILE A 20 -0.78 10.78 -1.91
N TYR A 21 0.26 10.77 -2.73
CA TYR A 21 1.16 11.93 -2.83
C TYR A 21 0.42 13.18 -3.31
N GLN A 22 -0.46 13.04 -4.30
CA GLN A 22 -1.22 14.16 -4.84
C GLN A 22 -2.19 14.72 -3.80
N VAL A 23 -2.89 13.86 -3.07
CA VAL A 23 -3.86 14.26 -2.06
C VAL A 23 -3.16 14.91 -0.86
N THR A 24 -2.06 14.35 -0.41
CA THR A 24 -1.35 14.85 0.78
C THR A 24 -0.66 16.18 0.55
N LYS A 25 -0.49 16.62 -0.70
CA LYS A 25 -0.02 17.99 -0.98
C LYS A 25 -0.93 19.05 -0.39
N HIS A 26 -2.20 18.72 -0.19
CA HIS A 26 -3.20 19.64 0.33
C HIS A 26 -3.42 19.53 1.84
N PHE A 27 -2.69 18.65 2.51
CA PHE A 27 -2.73 18.54 3.97
C PHE A 27 -2.07 19.76 4.60
N PRO A 28 -2.42 20.10 5.85
CA PRO A 28 -1.75 21.21 6.55
C PRO A 28 -0.24 20.99 6.60
N SER A 29 0.52 22.07 6.41
CA SER A 29 2.00 21.98 6.41
C SER A 29 2.57 21.49 7.74
N GLU A 30 1.84 21.69 8.83
CA GLU A 30 2.24 21.21 10.16
C GLU A 30 2.30 19.68 10.22
N GLU A 31 1.65 18.99 9.27
CA GLU A 31 1.68 17.52 9.18
C GLU A 31 2.84 16.98 8.33
N LYS A 32 3.72 17.85 7.87
CA LYS A 32 4.83 17.44 6.99
C LYS A 32 5.65 16.29 7.60
N PHE A 33 5.98 16.39 8.88
CA PHE A 33 6.75 15.36 9.60
C PHE A 33 5.85 14.44 10.43
N GLY A 34 4.55 14.62 10.34
CA GLY A 34 3.55 13.78 10.99
C GLY A 34 2.84 12.91 9.98
N LEU A 35 1.53 13.14 9.80
CA LEU A 35 0.67 12.27 8.99
C LEU A 35 1.12 12.20 7.54
N ILE A 36 1.55 13.31 6.93
CA ILE A 36 2.02 13.29 5.54
C ILE A 36 3.17 12.30 5.38
N GLY A 37 4.21 12.43 6.22
CA GLY A 37 5.36 11.55 6.15
C GLY A 37 5.00 10.10 6.41
N GLN A 38 4.13 9.85 7.38
CA GLN A 38 3.72 8.50 7.76
C GLN A 38 2.93 7.79 6.66
N ILE A 39 1.93 8.46 6.08
CA ILE A 39 1.10 7.82 5.06
C ILE A 39 1.87 7.58 3.77
N ARG A 40 2.75 8.52 3.40
CA ARG A 40 3.61 8.34 2.22
C ARG A 40 4.57 7.18 2.42
N ARG A 41 5.18 7.08 3.58
CA ARG A 41 6.11 5.99 3.89
C ARG A 41 5.39 4.64 3.87
N ALA A 42 4.20 4.56 4.47
CA ALA A 42 3.43 3.31 4.48
C ALA A 42 3.01 2.90 3.06
N SER A 43 2.58 3.86 2.23
CA SER A 43 2.19 3.53 0.86
C SER A 43 3.37 3.06 0.02
N ILE A 44 4.53 3.72 0.13
CA ILE A 44 5.75 3.28 -0.55
C ILE A 44 6.14 1.87 -0.10
N SER A 45 5.96 1.57 1.19
CA SER A 45 6.32 0.27 1.76
C SER A 45 5.56 -0.88 1.09
N ILE A 46 4.31 -0.67 0.66
CA ILE A 46 3.55 -1.71 -0.03
C ILE A 46 4.29 -2.13 -1.32
N GLU A 47 4.57 -1.17 -2.19
CA GLU A 47 5.18 -1.48 -3.48
C GLU A 47 6.65 -1.89 -3.35
N SER A 48 7.37 -1.32 -2.40
CA SER A 48 8.78 -1.67 -2.18
C SER A 48 8.95 -3.10 -1.70
N ASN A 49 8.07 -3.56 -0.80
CA ASN A 49 8.12 -4.93 -0.32
C ASN A 49 7.73 -5.93 -1.41
N LEU A 50 6.78 -5.58 -2.27
CA LEU A 50 6.45 -6.43 -3.42
C LEU A 50 7.64 -6.57 -4.37
N ALA A 51 8.31 -5.44 -4.68
CA ALA A 51 9.47 -5.46 -5.56
C ALA A 51 10.61 -6.28 -4.96
N GLU A 52 10.87 -6.07 -3.68
CA GLU A 52 11.95 -6.78 -2.98
C GLU A 52 11.64 -8.28 -2.90
N GLY A 53 10.39 -8.62 -2.61
CA GLY A 53 9.96 -10.03 -2.56
C GLY A 53 10.10 -10.75 -3.88
N CYS A 54 9.80 -10.07 -5.00
CA CYS A 54 9.98 -10.63 -6.34
C CYS A 54 11.43 -11.00 -6.62
N GLY A 55 12.37 -10.31 -5.99
CA GLY A 55 13.79 -10.58 -6.16
C GLY A 55 14.32 -11.75 -5.35
N LYS A 56 13.49 -12.37 -4.51
CA LYS A 56 13.93 -13.47 -3.65
C LYS A 56 13.90 -14.79 -4.40
N ASN A 57 14.61 -15.78 -3.86
CA ASN A 57 14.86 -17.05 -4.55
C ASN A 57 13.79 -18.11 -4.30
N SER A 58 12.83 -17.85 -3.41
CA SER A 58 11.80 -18.84 -3.09
C SER A 58 10.45 -18.17 -2.86
N ASP A 59 9.39 -18.93 -3.10
CA ASP A 59 8.03 -18.48 -2.83
C ASP A 59 7.81 -18.20 -1.35
N ARG A 60 8.44 -18.96 -0.49
CA ARG A 60 8.36 -18.78 0.95
C ARG A 60 8.92 -17.40 1.36
N GLU A 61 10.08 -17.04 0.80
CA GLU A 61 10.67 -15.72 1.08
C GLU A 61 9.83 -14.60 0.49
N PHE A 62 9.32 -14.79 -0.73
CA PHE A 62 8.44 -13.81 -1.35
C PHE A 62 7.19 -13.60 -0.46
N ALA A 63 6.59 -14.69 0.04
CA ALA A 63 5.41 -14.61 0.91
C ALA A 63 5.68 -13.74 2.16
N ARG A 64 6.88 -13.82 2.72
CA ARG A 64 7.25 -13.00 3.86
C ARG A 64 7.18 -11.51 3.55
N PHE A 65 7.67 -11.10 2.38
CA PHE A 65 7.60 -9.71 1.95
C PHE A 65 6.17 -9.28 1.62
N VAL A 66 5.36 -10.19 1.07
CA VAL A 66 3.94 -9.92 0.83
C VAL A 66 3.21 -9.69 2.15
N SER A 67 3.54 -10.45 3.19
CA SER A 67 2.96 -10.25 4.52
C SER A 67 3.29 -8.87 5.09
N ILE A 68 4.52 -8.39 4.89
CA ILE A 68 4.91 -7.04 5.32
C ILE A 68 4.09 -6.00 4.54
N ALA A 69 3.92 -6.19 3.23
CA ALA A 69 3.12 -5.30 2.39
C ALA A 69 1.67 -5.25 2.86
N GLN A 70 1.10 -6.38 3.29
CA GLN A 70 -0.25 -6.41 3.85
C GLN A 70 -0.37 -5.53 5.09
N GLY A 71 0.59 -5.61 6.00
CA GLY A 71 0.62 -4.76 7.19
C GLY A 71 0.68 -3.28 6.82
N SER A 72 1.50 -2.94 5.84
CA SER A 72 1.62 -1.56 5.35
C SER A 72 0.30 -1.06 4.76
N ALA A 73 -0.43 -1.91 4.04
CA ALA A 73 -1.72 -1.54 3.47
C ALA A 73 -2.77 -1.29 4.57
N PHE A 74 -2.78 -2.09 5.64
CA PHE A 74 -3.64 -1.82 6.78
C PHE A 74 -3.27 -0.50 7.46
N GLU A 75 -1.99 -0.20 7.54
CA GLU A 75 -1.52 1.08 8.10
C GLU A 75 -2.02 2.26 7.27
N VAL A 76 -1.94 2.18 5.93
CA VAL A 76 -2.46 3.21 5.05
C VAL A 76 -3.96 3.41 5.28
N ARG A 77 -4.71 2.32 5.41
CA ARG A 77 -6.15 2.42 5.66
C ARG A 77 -6.44 3.13 6.98
N CYS A 78 -5.69 2.80 8.03
CA CYS A 78 -5.82 3.48 9.31
C CYS A 78 -5.57 4.98 9.19
N GLN A 79 -4.53 5.35 8.46
CA GLN A 79 -4.15 6.74 8.25
C GLN A 79 -5.16 7.51 7.39
N LEU A 80 -5.80 6.83 6.43
CA LEU A 80 -6.88 7.43 5.63
C LEU A 80 -8.09 7.75 6.50
N ILE A 81 -8.44 6.86 7.42
CA ILE A 81 -9.53 7.08 8.36
C ILE A 81 -9.22 8.29 9.23
N LEU A 82 -7.99 8.39 9.72
CA LEU A 82 -7.55 9.53 10.52
C LEU A 82 -7.63 10.84 9.73
N ALA A 83 -7.16 10.83 8.48
CA ALA A 83 -7.20 12.01 7.63
C ALA A 83 -8.63 12.47 7.37
N ARG A 84 -9.55 11.52 7.15
CA ARG A 84 -10.97 11.83 7.01
C ARG A 84 -11.53 12.49 8.27
N ASP A 85 -11.24 11.91 9.42
CA ASP A 85 -11.81 12.39 10.69
C ASP A 85 -11.20 13.71 11.13
N LEU A 86 -10.00 14.05 10.66
CA LEU A 86 -9.39 15.36 10.85
C LEU A 86 -9.84 16.37 9.78
N ASN A 87 -10.69 15.95 8.86
CA ASN A 87 -11.19 16.78 7.77
C ASN A 87 -10.11 17.24 6.79
N TYR A 88 -9.04 16.45 6.65
CA TYR A 88 -7.97 16.74 5.69
C TYR A 88 -8.35 16.30 4.27
N ILE A 89 -9.26 15.34 4.15
CA ILE A 89 -9.78 14.86 2.87
C ILE A 89 -11.30 14.81 2.91
N SER A 90 -11.92 14.97 1.74
CA SER A 90 -13.38 14.87 1.60
C SER A 90 -13.81 13.40 1.72
N GLY A 91 -15.12 13.21 1.95
CA GLY A 91 -15.68 11.86 1.95
C GLY A 91 -15.51 11.15 0.61
N GLU A 92 -15.59 11.89 -0.51
CA GLU A 92 -15.40 11.31 -1.84
C GLU A 92 -13.98 10.82 -2.04
N ILE A 93 -12.99 11.62 -1.67
CA ILE A 93 -11.57 11.25 -1.77
C ILE A 93 -11.30 10.05 -0.87
N PHE A 94 -11.83 10.08 0.36
CA PHE A 94 -11.68 8.96 1.28
C PHE A 94 -12.22 7.66 0.69
N GLN A 95 -13.43 7.68 0.13
CA GLN A 95 -14.04 6.47 -0.44
C GLN A 95 -13.22 5.94 -1.60
N SER A 96 -12.74 6.82 -2.48
CA SER A 96 -11.91 6.41 -3.61
C SER A 96 -10.62 5.73 -3.16
N LEU A 97 -9.90 6.34 -2.23
CA LEU A 97 -8.64 5.78 -1.74
C LEU A 97 -8.86 4.50 -0.93
N GLN A 98 -9.92 4.47 -0.12
CA GLN A 98 -10.25 3.27 0.66
C GLN A 98 -10.56 2.08 -0.25
N GLN A 99 -11.32 2.30 -1.32
CA GLN A 99 -11.61 1.23 -2.29
C GLN A 99 -10.33 0.69 -2.90
N GLN A 100 -9.40 1.57 -3.26
CA GLN A 100 -8.12 1.15 -3.82
C GLN A 100 -7.33 0.30 -2.82
N ILE A 101 -7.24 0.74 -1.57
CA ILE A 101 -6.44 0.02 -0.58
C ILE A 101 -7.09 -1.31 -0.19
N LEU A 102 -8.42 -1.38 -0.15
CA LEU A 102 -9.12 -2.64 0.12
C LEU A 102 -8.90 -3.65 -1.01
N GLU A 103 -8.92 -3.20 -2.26
CA GLU A 103 -8.61 -4.08 -3.39
C GLU A 103 -7.18 -4.56 -3.33
N ILE A 104 -6.23 -3.67 -3.03
CA ILE A 104 -4.82 -4.04 -2.87
C ILE A 104 -4.70 -5.12 -1.79
N ASN A 105 -5.36 -4.95 -0.65
CA ASN A 105 -5.32 -5.93 0.43
C ASN A 105 -5.87 -7.30 -0.01
N ARG A 106 -6.97 -7.32 -0.76
CA ARG A 106 -7.51 -8.59 -1.28
C ARG A 106 -6.52 -9.27 -2.20
N MET A 107 -5.89 -8.50 -3.08
CA MET A 107 -4.90 -9.04 -4.02
C MET A 107 -3.65 -9.54 -3.31
N LEU A 108 -3.18 -8.81 -2.29
CA LEU A 108 -2.03 -9.24 -1.49
C LEU A 108 -2.34 -10.54 -0.76
N ASN A 109 -3.54 -10.66 -0.20
CA ASN A 109 -3.93 -11.88 0.49
C ASN A 109 -3.98 -13.08 -0.47
N ALA A 110 -4.55 -12.88 -1.67
CA ALA A 110 -4.61 -13.93 -2.67
C ALA A 110 -3.20 -14.37 -3.10
N LEU A 111 -2.31 -13.41 -3.30
CA LEU A 111 -0.92 -13.70 -3.64
C LEU A 111 -0.22 -14.45 -2.52
N TYR A 112 -0.41 -13.99 -1.28
CA TYR A 112 0.17 -14.64 -0.12
C TYR A 112 -0.25 -16.11 -0.02
N GLN A 113 -1.56 -16.37 -0.14
CA GLN A 113 -2.09 -17.73 -0.04
C GLN A 113 -1.52 -18.62 -1.16
N LYS A 114 -1.42 -18.09 -2.36
CA LYS A 114 -0.84 -18.83 -3.48
C LYS A 114 0.63 -19.17 -3.23
N LEU A 115 1.39 -18.23 -2.70
CA LEU A 115 2.82 -18.42 -2.46
C LEU A 115 3.06 -19.46 -1.36
N ILE A 116 2.31 -19.42 -0.27
CA ILE A 116 2.50 -20.38 0.81
C ILE A 116 2.01 -21.78 0.41
N ALA A 117 0.98 -21.85 -0.45
CA ALA A 117 0.50 -23.16 -0.95
C ALA A 117 1.54 -23.85 -1.82
N ASN A 118 2.41 -23.08 -2.49
CA ASN A 118 3.44 -23.60 -3.39
C ASN A 118 4.78 -23.81 -2.67
N SER A 119 4.88 -23.42 -1.42
CA SER A 119 6.12 -23.57 -0.66
C SER A 119 6.08 -24.83 0.24
#